data_1f040ec97bb10f50cd70b817bd59c2cc
#
_entry.id   1f040ec97bb10f50cd70b817bd59c2cc
#
_cell.length_a   1.000
_cell.length_b   1.000
_cell.length_c   1.000
_cell.angle_alpha   90.00
_cell.angle_beta   90.00
_cell.angle_gamma   90.00
#
_symmetry.space_group_name_H-M   'P 1'
#
loop_
_entity.id
_entity.type
_entity.pdbx_description
1 polymer ?
#
loop_
_entity_poly.entity_id
_entity_poly.type
_entity_poly.pdbx_seq_one_letter_code
_entity_poly.pdbx_strand_id
1 'polypeptide(L)'
;EKFRLFPNASVQYNFMSQVYFALNYNKKITLPGISALNPNNTTYYGPNSDVTGNPYLQPTIYDNFEIKLSAFDYAFISYNVSSVDNQVAQLITLDGFTVKNQQTNIPQMKVHNFNLGFPIPFMIFSKPLKEIMQMNFNPDKINFMYFYLGYMKHDIKELDNKGMWIFNLMTQLILPQEIKMTANY
;
A
#
# COMPACT_ATOMS: atom_id res chain seq x y z
N GLU A 1 -1.35 -20.43 -27.22
CA GLU A 1 -2.01 -19.67 -26.15
C GLU A 1 -1.78 -20.37 -24.81
N LYS A 2 -1.26 -19.67 -23.81
CA LYS A 2 -1.10 -20.24 -22.47
C LYS A 2 -2.29 -19.79 -21.63
N PHE A 3 -3.10 -20.72 -21.18
CA PHE A 3 -4.16 -20.47 -20.22
C PHE A 3 -3.54 -20.07 -18.88
N ARG A 4 -3.93 -18.94 -18.31
CA ARG A 4 -3.47 -18.46 -17.00
C ARG A 4 -4.65 -18.24 -16.08
N LEU A 5 -4.57 -18.77 -14.87
CA LEU A 5 -5.55 -18.57 -13.82
C LEU A 5 -5.15 -17.35 -12.97
N PHE A 6 -6.15 -16.54 -12.63
CA PHE A 6 -6.01 -15.38 -11.73
C PHE A 6 -6.98 -15.58 -10.55
N PRO A 7 -6.63 -16.48 -9.61
CA PRO A 7 -7.49 -16.77 -8.47
C PRO A 7 -7.56 -15.58 -7.52
N ASN A 8 -8.72 -15.46 -6.85
CA ASN A 8 -8.95 -14.57 -5.74
C ASN A 8 -9.67 -15.38 -4.65
N ALA A 9 -9.09 -15.43 -3.47
CA ALA A 9 -9.61 -16.17 -2.34
C ALA A 9 -9.48 -15.33 -1.06
N SER A 10 -10.53 -15.32 -0.25
CA SER A 10 -10.55 -14.65 1.04
C SER A 10 -11.19 -15.55 2.08
N VAL A 11 -10.58 -15.63 3.24
CA VAL A 11 -11.10 -16.32 4.41
C VAL A 11 -11.10 -15.36 5.57
N GLN A 12 -12.26 -15.21 6.21
CA GLN A 12 -12.41 -14.38 7.41
C GLN A 12 -13.00 -15.21 8.55
N TYR A 13 -12.41 -15.07 9.70
CA TYR A 13 -12.89 -15.69 10.93
C TYR A 13 -13.14 -14.63 11.99
N ASN A 14 -14.37 -14.57 12.49
CA ASN A 14 -14.79 -13.64 13.53
C ASN A 14 -14.68 -14.31 14.89
N PHE A 15 -13.76 -13.86 15.73
CA PHE A 15 -13.58 -14.34 17.11
C PHE A 15 -14.66 -13.79 18.04
N MET A 16 -15.05 -12.54 17.81
CA MET A 16 -16.04 -11.78 18.55
C MET A 16 -16.80 -10.91 17.56
N SER A 17 -17.89 -10.28 17.99
CA SER A 17 -18.72 -9.44 17.12
C SER A 17 -17.97 -8.32 16.38
N GLN A 18 -16.83 -7.89 16.92
CA GLN A 18 -16.05 -6.76 16.38
C GLN A 18 -14.56 -7.06 16.21
N VAL A 19 -14.17 -8.36 16.31
CA VAL A 19 -12.77 -8.78 16.13
C VAL A 19 -12.71 -9.89 15.10
N TYR A 20 -11.97 -9.68 14.03
CA TYR A 20 -11.82 -10.67 12.98
C TYR A 20 -10.37 -10.84 12.54
N PHE A 21 -10.08 -12.03 12.10
CA PHE A 21 -8.86 -12.40 11.38
C PHE A 21 -9.20 -12.64 9.91
N ALA A 22 -8.41 -12.13 8.99
CA ALA A 22 -8.61 -12.34 7.57
C ALA A 22 -7.31 -12.79 6.89
N LEU A 23 -7.46 -13.72 5.95
CA LEU A 23 -6.45 -14.14 5.01
C LEU A 23 -6.95 -13.84 3.60
N ASN A 24 -6.19 -13.09 2.83
CA ASN A 24 -6.53 -12.73 1.47
C ASN A 24 -5.41 -13.16 0.53
N TYR A 25 -5.78 -13.80 -0.56
CA TYR A 25 -4.88 -14.09 -1.66
C TYR A 25 -5.51 -13.62 -2.96
N ASN A 26 -4.77 -12.88 -3.77
CA ASN A 26 -5.20 -12.58 -5.12
C ASN A 26 -4.02 -12.55 -6.10
N LYS A 27 -4.30 -13.06 -7.30
CA LYS A 27 -3.41 -12.94 -8.43
C LYS A 27 -4.04 -12.04 -9.48
N LYS A 28 -3.29 -11.07 -9.99
CA LYS A 28 -3.78 -10.14 -11.03
C LYS A 28 -2.73 -9.90 -12.11
N ILE A 29 -3.19 -9.44 -13.27
CA ILE A 29 -2.34 -9.03 -14.39
C ILE A 29 -2.64 -7.57 -14.73
N THR A 30 -1.59 -6.84 -15.07
CA THR A 30 -1.68 -5.49 -15.63
C THR A 30 -0.96 -5.46 -16.97
N LEU A 31 -1.65 -5.05 -18.02
CA LEU A 31 -1.06 -4.93 -19.35
C LEU A 31 -0.35 -3.58 -19.48
N PRO A 32 0.78 -3.52 -20.20
CA PRO A 32 1.40 -2.25 -20.57
C PRO A 32 0.43 -1.40 -21.39
N GLY A 33 0.48 -0.08 -21.19
CA GLY A 33 -0.31 0.86 -21.99
C GLY A 33 0.14 0.86 -23.47
N ILE A 34 -0.78 1.17 -24.38
CA ILE A 34 -0.49 1.20 -25.83
C ILE A 34 0.63 2.20 -26.15
N SER A 35 0.63 3.34 -25.49
CA SER A 35 1.70 4.36 -25.66
C SER A 35 3.07 3.85 -25.23
N ALA A 36 3.12 3.01 -24.20
CA ALA A 36 4.35 2.40 -23.72
C ALA A 36 4.93 1.36 -24.68
N LEU A 37 4.06 0.69 -25.44
CA LEU A 37 4.43 -0.33 -26.42
C LEU A 37 4.80 0.26 -27.79
N ASN A 38 4.34 1.46 -28.12
CA ASN A 38 4.52 2.04 -29.45
C ASN A 38 5.93 2.63 -29.62
N PRO A 39 6.83 2.00 -30.42
CA PRO A 39 8.19 2.49 -30.61
C PRO A 39 8.25 3.84 -31.33
N ASN A 40 7.18 4.21 -32.04
CA ASN A 40 7.06 5.49 -32.74
C ASN A 40 6.45 6.59 -31.86
N ASN A 41 6.10 6.27 -30.61
CA ASN A 41 5.60 7.25 -29.64
C ASN A 41 6.77 8.02 -29.05
N THR A 42 7.26 9.01 -29.81
CA THR A 42 8.32 9.92 -29.35
C THR A 42 7.68 11.20 -28.83
N THR A 43 8.00 11.56 -27.61
CA THR A 43 7.62 12.86 -27.06
C THR A 43 8.87 13.73 -27.02
N TYR A 44 8.84 14.83 -27.77
CA TYR A 44 9.96 15.78 -27.83
C TYR A 44 9.92 16.69 -26.58
N TYR A 45 10.86 16.49 -25.70
CA TYR A 45 11.06 17.35 -24.53
C TYR A 45 12.20 18.35 -24.67
N GLY A 46 12.92 18.29 -25.80
CA GLY A 46 14.06 19.13 -26.10
C GLY A 46 15.11 18.42 -26.98
N PRO A 47 16.13 19.15 -27.51
CA PRO A 47 17.11 18.60 -28.44
C PRO A 47 17.95 17.44 -27.88
N ASN A 48 18.00 17.29 -26.54
CA ASN A 48 18.80 16.28 -25.86
C ASN A 48 17.94 15.28 -25.08
N SER A 49 16.70 15.07 -25.50
CA SER A 49 15.77 14.14 -24.84
C SER A 49 15.13 13.22 -25.87
N ASP A 50 15.25 11.92 -25.64
CA ASP A 50 14.65 10.87 -26.45
C ASP A 50 13.73 10.01 -25.55
N VAL A 51 12.45 9.97 -25.90
CA VAL A 51 11.44 9.15 -25.21
C VAL A 51 10.81 8.22 -26.22
N THR A 52 11.04 6.92 -26.04
CA THR A 52 10.53 5.89 -26.96
C THR A 52 9.74 4.83 -26.22
N GLY A 53 8.71 4.29 -26.88
CA GLY A 53 8.01 3.10 -26.36
C GLY A 53 8.84 1.84 -26.56
N ASN A 54 8.50 0.80 -25.81
CA ASN A 54 9.15 -0.52 -25.89
C ASN A 54 8.14 -1.61 -26.25
N PRO A 55 8.14 -2.11 -27.49
CA PRO A 55 7.19 -3.13 -27.94
C PRO A 55 7.39 -4.50 -27.29
N TYR A 56 8.51 -4.70 -26.58
CA TYR A 56 8.85 -5.96 -25.92
C TYR A 56 8.41 -6.02 -24.45
N LEU A 57 7.69 -5.01 -23.97
CA LEU A 57 7.17 -5.02 -22.61
C LEU A 57 6.26 -6.22 -22.36
N GLN A 58 6.56 -6.92 -21.27
CA GLN A 58 5.75 -8.03 -20.78
C GLN A 58 4.68 -7.53 -19.82
N PRO A 59 3.52 -8.18 -19.74
CA PRO A 59 2.53 -7.90 -18.71
C PRO A 59 3.09 -8.09 -17.30
N THR A 60 2.74 -7.18 -16.40
CA THR A 60 3.07 -7.31 -14.98
C THR A 60 2.09 -8.27 -14.30
N ILE A 61 2.61 -9.23 -13.57
CA ILE A 61 1.82 -10.20 -12.79
C ILE A 61 2.07 -9.96 -11.32
N TYR A 62 1.00 -9.88 -10.54
CA TYR A 62 1.03 -9.71 -9.09
C TYR A 62 0.45 -10.95 -8.42
N ASP A 63 1.20 -11.50 -7.47
CA ASP A 63 0.75 -12.49 -6.50
C ASP A 63 0.74 -11.82 -5.13
N ASN A 64 -0.45 -11.49 -4.61
CA ASN A 64 -0.61 -10.78 -3.34
C ASN A 64 -1.14 -11.72 -2.28
N PHE A 65 -0.51 -11.71 -1.12
CA PHE A 65 -0.95 -12.40 0.08
C PHE A 65 -1.01 -11.42 1.23
N GLU A 66 -2.13 -11.39 1.94
CA GLU A 66 -2.36 -10.51 3.09
C GLU A 66 -2.87 -11.29 4.29
N ILE A 67 -2.32 -10.98 5.45
CA ILE A 67 -2.81 -11.39 6.76
C ILE A 67 -3.25 -10.13 7.50
N LYS A 68 -4.47 -10.11 8.02
CA LYS A 68 -5.00 -8.98 8.77
C LYS A 68 -5.72 -9.45 10.03
N LEU A 69 -5.42 -8.82 11.14
CA LEU A 69 -6.23 -8.87 12.37
C LEU A 69 -6.82 -7.47 12.59
N SER A 70 -8.11 -7.39 12.75
CA SER A 70 -8.81 -6.13 12.97
C SER A 70 -9.74 -6.21 14.17
N ALA A 71 -9.84 -5.13 14.92
CA ALA A 71 -10.71 -4.99 16.06
C ALA A 71 -11.43 -3.64 16.01
N PHE A 72 -12.75 -3.64 16.23
CA PHE A 72 -13.60 -2.44 16.30
C PHE A 72 -13.50 -1.53 15.05
N ASP A 73 -13.17 -2.10 13.88
CA ASP A 73 -12.96 -1.42 12.59
C ASP A 73 -11.86 -0.35 12.56
N TYR A 74 -11.29 0.02 13.69
CA TYR A 74 -10.30 1.08 13.82
C TYR A 74 -8.92 0.60 14.27
N ALA A 75 -8.85 -0.51 15.00
CA ALA A 75 -7.59 -1.11 15.41
C ALA A 75 -7.25 -2.26 14.47
N PHE A 76 -6.08 -2.25 13.87
CA PHE A 76 -5.66 -3.34 13.01
C PHE A 76 -4.14 -3.51 12.99
N ILE A 77 -3.74 -4.74 12.70
CA ILE A 77 -2.40 -5.11 12.31
C ILE A 77 -2.50 -5.91 11.02
N SER A 78 -1.72 -5.57 10.02
CA SER A 78 -1.69 -6.31 8.77
C SER A 78 -0.28 -6.45 8.23
N TYR A 79 -0.06 -7.56 7.55
CA TYR A 79 1.13 -7.83 6.77
C TYR A 79 0.73 -8.28 5.37
N ASN A 80 1.22 -7.58 4.37
CA ASN A 80 1.01 -7.91 2.97
C ASN A 80 2.36 -8.18 2.31
N VAL A 81 2.42 -9.24 1.52
CA VAL A 81 3.54 -9.53 0.63
C VAL A 81 3.03 -9.68 -0.80
N SER A 82 3.61 -8.91 -1.71
CA SER A 82 3.34 -8.97 -3.14
C SER A 82 4.58 -9.45 -3.87
N SER A 83 4.50 -10.60 -4.54
CA SER A 83 5.48 -10.99 -5.55
C SER A 83 5.06 -10.40 -6.89
N VAL A 84 5.94 -9.64 -7.51
CA VAL A 84 5.65 -8.91 -8.75
C VAL A 84 6.62 -9.35 -9.82
N ASP A 85 6.10 -9.96 -10.88
CA ASP A 85 6.88 -10.36 -12.05
C ASP A 85 6.70 -9.34 -13.18
N ASN A 86 7.79 -9.01 -13.84
CA ASN A 86 7.83 -8.09 -14.99
C ASN A 86 7.23 -6.70 -14.69
N GLN A 87 7.54 -6.13 -13.52
CA GLN A 87 7.12 -4.76 -13.20
C GLN A 87 7.59 -3.78 -14.26
N VAL A 88 6.68 -3.06 -14.88
CA VAL A 88 7.05 -1.99 -15.82
C VAL A 88 7.61 -0.82 -15.03
N ALA A 89 8.81 -0.41 -15.35
CA ALA A 89 9.52 0.71 -14.76
C ALA A 89 10.12 1.61 -15.84
N GLN A 90 10.31 2.87 -15.50
CA GLN A 90 10.96 3.84 -16.37
C GLN A 90 12.47 3.77 -16.16
N LEU A 91 13.19 3.50 -17.25
CA LEU A 91 14.65 3.52 -17.28
C LEU A 91 15.12 4.82 -17.93
N ILE A 92 15.89 5.59 -17.20
CA ILE A 92 16.52 6.81 -17.68
C ILE A 92 18.02 6.52 -17.83
N THR A 93 18.52 6.65 -19.05
CA THR A 93 19.94 6.46 -19.36
C THR A 93 20.51 7.69 -20.06
N LEU A 94 21.81 7.91 -19.90
CA LEU A 94 22.52 8.96 -20.60
C LEU A 94 23.33 8.34 -21.74
N ASP A 95 23.14 8.85 -22.96
CA ASP A 95 23.93 8.46 -24.13
C ASP A 95 24.58 9.73 -24.71
N GLY A 96 25.84 9.94 -24.38
CA GLY A 96 26.53 11.21 -24.66
C GLY A 96 25.85 12.37 -23.92
N PHE A 97 25.28 13.31 -24.66
CA PHE A 97 24.51 14.45 -24.13
C PHE A 97 22.98 14.24 -24.22
N THR A 98 22.52 13.07 -24.66
CA THR A 98 21.10 12.78 -24.82
C THR A 98 20.60 11.95 -23.67
N VAL A 99 19.52 12.40 -23.02
CA VAL A 99 18.79 11.65 -21.99
C VAL A 99 17.79 10.75 -22.70
N LYS A 100 18.03 9.43 -22.64
CA LYS A 100 17.09 8.41 -23.12
C LYS A 100 16.17 7.97 -22.00
N ASN A 101 14.88 7.98 -22.29
CA ASN A 101 13.84 7.57 -21.36
C ASN A 101 13.00 6.48 -22.01
N GLN A 102 13.08 5.25 -21.50
CA GLN A 102 12.38 4.11 -22.03
C GLN A 102 11.79 3.26 -20.90
N GLN A 103 10.62 2.70 -21.12
CA GLN A 103 10.06 1.73 -20.19
C GLN A 103 10.68 0.35 -20.40
N THR A 104 10.96 -0.33 -19.28
CA THR A 104 11.51 -1.68 -19.25
C THR A 104 10.82 -2.52 -18.19
N ASN A 105 10.99 -3.83 -18.25
CA ASN A 105 10.50 -4.72 -17.20
C ASN A 105 11.60 -5.00 -16.16
N ILE A 106 11.26 -4.84 -14.89
CA ILE A 106 12.02 -5.42 -13.78
C ILE A 106 11.58 -6.87 -13.64
N PRO A 107 12.48 -7.88 -13.79
CA PRO A 107 12.08 -9.29 -13.90
C PRO A 107 11.30 -9.80 -12.71
N GLN A 108 11.76 -9.51 -11.50
CA GLN A 108 11.12 -9.94 -10.26
C GLN A 108 11.41 -8.98 -9.13
N MET A 109 10.37 -8.67 -8.37
CA MET A 109 10.46 -7.87 -7.17
C MET A 109 9.48 -8.40 -6.11
N LYS A 110 9.84 -8.27 -4.82
CA LYS A 110 8.90 -8.50 -3.71
C LYS A 110 8.67 -7.20 -2.98
N VAL A 111 7.42 -6.95 -2.64
CA VAL A 111 7.02 -5.79 -1.85
C VAL A 111 6.44 -6.28 -0.54
N HIS A 112 7.03 -5.86 0.56
CA HIS A 112 6.59 -6.18 1.91
C HIS A 112 5.99 -4.93 2.53
N ASN A 113 4.75 -5.03 3.01
CA ASN A 113 4.07 -3.96 3.71
C ASN A 113 3.59 -4.48 5.07
N PHE A 114 4.00 -3.82 6.12
CA PHE A 114 3.48 -4.01 7.46
C PHE A 114 2.74 -2.74 7.87
N ASN A 115 1.54 -2.90 8.43
CA ASN A 115 0.74 -1.77 8.88
C ASN A 115 0.15 -2.08 10.26
N LEU A 116 0.21 -1.10 11.13
CA LEU A 116 -0.38 -1.11 12.44
C LEU A 116 -1.14 0.19 12.65
N GLY A 117 -2.40 0.11 13.01
CA GLY A 117 -3.23 1.26 13.32
C GLY A 117 -4.08 0.99 14.55
N PHE A 118 -4.14 1.92 15.48
CA PHE A 118 -5.03 1.81 16.63
C PHE A 118 -5.38 3.17 17.23
N PRO A 119 -6.62 3.32 17.72
CA PRO A 119 -7.05 4.49 18.45
C PRO A 119 -6.67 4.36 19.94
N ILE A 120 -6.26 5.47 20.51
CA ILE A 120 -6.06 5.64 21.96
C ILE A 120 -7.11 6.64 22.45
N PRO A 121 -8.26 6.20 22.95
CA PRO A 121 -9.26 7.11 23.48
C PRO A 121 -8.74 7.77 24.75
N PHE A 122 -8.90 9.10 24.88
CA PHE A 122 -8.37 9.83 26.05
C PHE A 122 -8.99 9.39 27.36
N MET A 123 -10.16 8.75 27.33
CA MET A 123 -10.78 8.16 28.53
C MET A 123 -9.97 7.01 29.16
N ILE A 124 -8.96 6.45 28.46
CA ILE A 124 -8.06 5.42 29.01
C ILE A 124 -7.33 5.91 30.26
N PHE A 125 -7.15 7.22 30.40
CA PHE A 125 -6.51 7.83 31.56
C PHE A 125 -7.47 8.07 32.74
N SER A 126 -8.79 7.89 32.55
CA SER A 126 -9.81 8.17 33.54
C SER A 126 -10.72 7.00 33.89
N LYS A 127 -10.73 5.94 33.08
CA LYS A 127 -11.58 4.74 33.24
C LYS A 127 -10.79 3.46 33.22
N PRO A 128 -11.22 2.41 33.94
CA PRO A 128 -10.57 1.12 33.91
C PRO A 128 -10.73 0.45 32.54
N LEU A 129 -9.70 -0.28 32.09
CA LEU A 129 -9.65 -0.97 30.80
C LEU A 129 -10.87 -1.86 30.54
N LYS A 130 -11.41 -2.50 31.55
CA LYS A 130 -12.59 -3.38 31.43
C LYS A 130 -13.83 -2.62 30.94
N GLU A 131 -14.05 -1.40 31.40
CA GLU A 131 -15.15 -0.55 30.94
C GLU A 131 -14.93 -0.08 29.50
N ILE A 132 -13.70 0.27 29.16
CA ILE A 132 -13.33 0.72 27.81
C ILE A 132 -13.55 -0.38 26.77
N MET A 133 -13.19 -1.63 27.10
CA MET A 133 -13.39 -2.78 26.20
C MET A 133 -14.87 -3.15 25.99
N GLN A 134 -15.75 -2.74 26.90
CA GLN A 134 -17.19 -2.95 26.77
C GLN A 134 -17.91 -1.80 26.05
N MET A 135 -17.22 -0.69 25.82
CA MET A 135 -17.80 0.47 25.13
C MET A 135 -17.79 0.26 23.62
N ASN A 136 -18.87 0.67 22.97
CA ASN A 136 -18.88 0.77 21.53
C ASN A 136 -18.05 2.02 21.13
N PHE A 137 -16.90 1.80 20.49
CA PHE A 137 -16.05 2.89 20.03
C PHE A 137 -16.76 3.64 18.91
N ASN A 138 -17.16 4.89 19.19
CA ASN A 138 -17.72 5.78 18.19
C ASN A 138 -16.81 7.00 18.04
N PRO A 139 -16.04 7.11 16.95
CA PRO A 139 -15.09 8.19 16.74
C PRO A 139 -15.76 9.56 16.66
N ASP A 140 -17.06 9.63 16.38
CA ASP A 140 -17.81 10.89 16.33
C ASP A 140 -18.13 11.48 17.72
N LYS A 141 -17.98 10.69 18.78
CA LYS A 141 -18.37 11.07 20.15
C LYS A 141 -17.26 11.01 21.18
N ILE A 142 -16.05 10.65 20.76
CA ILE A 142 -14.94 10.38 21.68
C ILE A 142 -13.72 11.19 21.27
N ASN A 143 -13.06 11.78 22.24
CA ASN A 143 -11.73 12.35 22.06
C ASN A 143 -10.72 11.22 22.02
N PHE A 144 -9.90 11.17 20.98
CA PHE A 144 -8.92 10.11 20.81
C PHE A 144 -7.69 10.59 20.03
N MET A 145 -6.63 9.84 20.19
CA MET A 145 -5.44 9.91 19.37
C MET A 145 -5.37 8.63 18.53
N TYR A 146 -5.17 8.75 17.23
CA TYR A 146 -4.99 7.62 16.34
C TYR A 146 -3.53 7.51 15.95
N PHE A 147 -2.96 6.37 16.23
CA PHE A 147 -1.59 6.03 15.89
C PHE A 147 -1.57 5.13 14.66
N TYR A 148 -0.76 5.47 13.67
CA TYR A 148 -0.49 4.62 12.53
C TYR A 148 1.01 4.45 12.32
N LEU A 149 1.44 3.21 12.14
CA LEU A 149 2.79 2.82 11.80
C LEU A 149 2.75 1.93 10.57
N GLY A 150 3.45 2.34 9.53
CA GLY A 150 3.67 1.58 8.31
C GLY A 150 5.15 1.26 8.13
N TYR A 151 5.44 0.09 7.59
CA TYR A 151 6.76 -0.28 7.09
C TYR A 151 6.61 -0.86 5.70
N MET A 152 7.37 -0.33 4.74
CA MET A 152 7.38 -0.81 3.37
C MET A 152 8.80 -1.11 2.93
N LYS A 153 9.01 -2.28 2.31
CA LYS A 153 10.28 -2.68 1.75
C LYS A 153 10.07 -3.29 0.36
N HIS A 154 10.87 -2.83 -0.59
CA HIS A 154 10.95 -3.44 -1.92
C HIS A 154 12.22 -4.29 -2.00
N ASP A 155 12.10 -5.59 -2.19
CA ASP A 155 13.23 -6.47 -2.46
C ASP A 155 13.34 -6.67 -3.97
N ILE A 156 14.28 -5.97 -4.57
CA ILE A 156 14.64 -6.11 -5.98
C ILE A 156 16.00 -6.81 -6.04
N LYS A 157 16.08 -7.86 -6.85
CA LYS A 157 17.33 -8.60 -7.03
C LYS A 157 18.45 -7.65 -7.47
N GLU A 158 19.61 -7.75 -6.83
CA GLU A 158 20.82 -6.94 -7.11
C GLU A 158 20.76 -5.47 -6.66
N LEU A 159 19.70 -5.03 -5.98
CA LEU A 159 19.62 -3.70 -5.38
C LEU A 159 19.56 -3.81 -3.84
N ASP A 160 20.41 -3.06 -3.15
CA ASP A 160 20.32 -2.92 -1.69
C ASP A 160 19.19 -1.94 -1.36
N ASN A 161 18.00 -2.47 -1.14
CA ASN A 161 16.82 -1.68 -0.84
C ASN A 161 16.58 -1.58 0.66
N LYS A 162 16.71 -0.39 1.19
CA LYS A 162 16.33 -0.08 2.57
C LYS A 162 14.82 0.05 2.66
N GLY A 163 14.24 -0.49 3.74
CA GLY A 163 12.82 -0.28 4.03
C GLY A 163 12.55 1.15 4.47
N MET A 164 11.32 1.59 4.27
CA MET A 164 10.82 2.91 4.67
C MET A 164 9.79 2.75 5.78
N TRP A 165 9.94 3.52 6.84
CA TRP A 165 8.95 3.66 7.90
C TRP A 165 8.06 4.87 7.63
N ILE A 166 6.78 4.70 7.83
CA ILE A 166 5.76 5.74 7.76
C ILE A 166 5.11 5.83 9.13
N PHE A 167 5.11 7.01 9.69
CA PHE A 167 4.50 7.29 10.97
C PHE A 167 3.45 8.39 10.78
N ASN A 168 2.27 8.20 11.33
CA ASN A 168 1.24 9.22 11.36
C ASN A 168 0.54 9.19 12.72
N LEU A 169 0.33 10.38 13.26
CA LEU A 169 -0.39 10.59 14.50
C LEU A 169 -1.52 11.60 14.25
N MET A 170 -2.74 11.17 14.41
CA MET A 170 -3.93 12.00 14.30
C MET A 170 -4.54 12.20 15.69
N THR A 171 -4.84 13.42 16.06
CA THR A 171 -5.55 13.75 17.30
C THR A 171 -6.90 14.37 16.96
N GLN A 172 -7.96 13.87 17.56
CA GLN A 172 -9.31 14.45 17.50
C GLN A 172 -9.77 14.89 18.88
N LEU A 173 -10.20 16.14 18.96
CA LEU A 173 -10.82 16.74 20.14
C LEU A 173 -12.22 17.23 19.81
N ILE A 174 -13.16 16.91 20.65
CA ILE A 174 -14.54 17.40 20.61
C ILE A 174 -14.68 18.41 21.74
N LEU A 175 -14.83 19.67 21.38
CA LEU A 175 -15.02 20.78 22.31
C LEU A 175 -16.51 20.97 22.63
N PRO A 176 -16.87 21.80 23.63
CA PRO A 176 -18.25 22.23 23.87
C PRO A 176 -18.88 22.77 22.58
N GLN A 177 -20.18 22.62 22.43
CA GLN A 177 -20.96 22.98 21.22
C GLN A 177 -20.66 22.10 19.99
N GLU A 178 -20.16 20.87 20.20
CA GLU A 178 -19.84 19.89 19.15
C GLU A 178 -18.79 20.34 18.11
N ILE A 179 -17.96 21.31 18.47
CA ILE A 179 -16.85 21.76 17.63
C ILE A 179 -15.80 20.64 17.60
N LYS A 180 -15.52 20.09 16.41
CA LYS A 180 -14.48 19.08 16.20
C LYS A 180 -13.18 19.73 15.73
N MET A 181 -12.10 19.44 16.43
CA MET A 181 -10.74 19.81 16.02
C MET A 181 -9.95 18.56 15.69
N THR A 182 -9.30 18.55 14.55
CA THR A 182 -8.43 17.44 14.11
C THR A 182 -7.05 17.97 13.77
N ALA A 183 -6.01 17.36 14.31
CA ALA A 183 -4.63 17.65 13.98
C ALA A 183 -3.94 16.36 13.49
N ASN A 184 -3.13 16.47 12.44
CA ASN A 184 -2.33 15.38 11.88
C ASN A 184 -0.85 15.75 11.95
N TYR A 185 0.00 14.75 12.31
CA TYR A 185 1.45 14.88 12.44
C TYR A 185 2.18 13.79 11.69
#